data_93a2983bebc5589d04dadded4da6d6b7
#
_entry.id   93a2983bebc5589d04dadded4da6d6b7
#
_cell.length_a   1.000
_cell.length_b   1.000
_cell.length_c   1.000
_cell.angle_alpha   90.00
_cell.angle_beta   90.00
_cell.angle_gamma   90.00
#
_symmetry.space_group_name_H-M   'P 1'
#
loop_
_entity.id
_entity.type
_entity.pdbx_description
1 polymer ?
#
loop_
_entity_poly.entity_id
_entity_poly.type
_entity_poly.pdbx_seq_one_letter_code
_entity_poly.pdbx_strand_id
1 'polypeptide(L)'
;MARYIRTLLVSLLAAVAAAPAAAHHSFAAEFDATKPVTLHGKIVRMEWINPHSWLHIDVMNDDGTTTPWMIEGATPNTLLRRGFTREAVKAGTEITIVGYRAKNGANRANGRDLILPDGSRLFMSSPGTGAPEEGAEPQPE
;
A
#
# COMPACT_ATOMS: atom_id res chain seq x y z
N MET A 1 -21.55 -40.63 -24.71
CA MET A 1 -20.35 -39.77 -24.79
C MET A 1 -20.64 -38.27 -24.87
N ALA A 2 -21.54 -37.79 -25.75
CA ALA A 2 -21.84 -36.35 -25.88
C ALA A 2 -22.37 -35.64 -24.62
N ARG A 3 -23.10 -36.33 -23.75
CA ARG A 3 -23.65 -35.78 -22.48
C ARG A 3 -22.51 -35.49 -21.48
N TYR A 4 -21.53 -36.38 -21.36
CA TYR A 4 -20.41 -36.20 -20.43
C TYR A 4 -19.46 -35.09 -20.87
N ILE A 5 -19.24 -34.90 -22.17
CA ILE A 5 -18.45 -33.83 -22.73
C ILE A 5 -19.08 -32.47 -22.44
N ARG A 6 -20.42 -32.34 -22.57
CA ARG A 6 -21.15 -31.10 -22.25
C ARG A 6 -21.06 -30.76 -20.77
N THR A 7 -21.17 -31.75 -19.88
CA THR A 7 -21.09 -31.55 -18.43
C THR A 7 -19.66 -31.11 -18.04
N LEU A 8 -18.63 -31.71 -18.63
CA LEU A 8 -17.23 -31.35 -18.37
C LEU A 8 -16.91 -29.93 -18.85
N LEU A 9 -17.42 -29.50 -20.01
CA LEU A 9 -17.24 -28.16 -20.54
C LEU A 9 -17.92 -27.09 -19.67
N VAL A 10 -19.11 -27.36 -19.15
CA VAL A 10 -19.81 -26.42 -18.24
C VAL A 10 -19.10 -26.30 -16.91
N SER A 11 -18.58 -27.41 -16.37
CA SER A 11 -17.79 -27.39 -15.11
C SER A 11 -16.47 -26.65 -15.25
N LEU A 12 -15.79 -26.77 -16.40
CA LEU A 12 -14.54 -26.07 -16.68
C LEU A 12 -14.76 -24.57 -16.87
N LEU A 13 -15.88 -24.17 -17.51
CA LEU A 13 -16.24 -22.75 -17.69
C LEU A 13 -16.59 -22.08 -16.35
N ALA A 14 -17.24 -22.81 -15.43
CA ALA A 14 -17.56 -22.30 -14.08
C ALA A 14 -16.34 -22.11 -13.20
N ALA A 15 -15.29 -22.93 -13.37
CA ALA A 15 -14.02 -22.81 -12.62
C ALA A 15 -13.19 -21.60 -13.03
N VAL A 16 -13.27 -21.15 -14.30
CA VAL A 16 -12.52 -19.99 -14.82
C VAL A 16 -13.13 -18.64 -14.37
N ALA A 17 -14.43 -18.62 -14.04
CA ALA A 17 -15.12 -17.40 -13.62
C ALA A 17 -14.85 -16.99 -12.14
N ALA A 18 -14.19 -17.83 -11.34
CA ALA A 18 -13.99 -17.58 -9.90
C ALA A 18 -12.64 -16.91 -9.54
N ALA A 19 -11.77 -16.64 -10.51
CA ALA A 19 -10.38 -16.21 -10.24
C ALA A 19 -10.13 -14.72 -9.96
N PRO A 20 -10.95 -13.72 -10.33
CA PRO A 20 -10.57 -12.31 -10.15
C PRO A 20 -11.04 -11.65 -8.84
N ALA A 21 -11.83 -12.31 -7.99
CA ALA A 21 -12.44 -11.67 -6.83
C ALA A 21 -11.48 -11.40 -5.65
N ALA A 22 -10.30 -12.03 -5.61
CA ALA A 22 -9.39 -11.96 -4.46
C ALA A 22 -8.50 -10.70 -4.43
N ALA A 23 -8.33 -9.98 -5.55
CA ALA A 23 -7.41 -8.85 -5.63
C ALA A 23 -8.01 -7.50 -5.18
N HIS A 24 -9.35 -7.37 -5.16
CA HIS A 24 -10.02 -6.09 -4.91
C HIS A 24 -10.31 -5.78 -3.43
N HIS A 25 -10.03 -6.70 -2.51
CA HIS A 25 -10.39 -6.53 -1.09
C HIS A 25 -9.19 -6.28 -0.15
N SER A 26 -7.98 -6.09 -0.66
CA SER A 26 -6.79 -6.08 0.20
C SER A 26 -6.72 -4.87 1.13
N PHE A 27 -7.03 -3.65 0.66
CA PHE A 27 -6.99 -2.45 1.51
C PHE A 27 -8.01 -2.53 2.64
N ALA A 28 -9.31 -2.67 2.32
CA ALA A 28 -10.38 -2.69 3.32
C ALA A 28 -10.32 -3.88 4.28
N ALA A 29 -9.61 -4.96 3.92
CA ALA A 29 -9.38 -6.08 4.83
C ALA A 29 -8.33 -5.76 5.91
N GLU A 30 -7.27 -5.02 5.55
CA GLU A 30 -6.13 -4.78 6.42
C GLU A 30 -6.08 -3.37 7.02
N PHE A 31 -6.54 -2.35 6.28
CA PHE A 31 -6.39 -0.95 6.65
C PHE A 31 -7.75 -0.27 6.87
N ASP A 32 -7.73 0.79 7.68
CA ASP A 32 -8.93 1.54 8.08
C ASP A 32 -8.90 2.95 7.46
N ALA A 33 -9.76 3.17 6.47
CA ALA A 33 -9.85 4.47 5.78
C ALA A 33 -10.30 5.62 6.70
N THR A 34 -10.95 5.30 7.84
CA THR A 34 -11.40 6.28 8.83
C THR A 34 -10.32 6.60 9.87
N LYS A 35 -9.16 5.92 9.81
CA LYS A 35 -8.02 6.16 10.70
C LYS A 35 -6.79 6.64 9.93
N PRO A 36 -6.81 7.89 9.44
CA PRO A 36 -5.64 8.48 8.82
C PRO A 36 -4.50 8.61 9.84
N VAL A 37 -3.27 8.46 9.35
CA VAL A 37 -2.06 8.69 10.14
C VAL A 37 -1.10 9.59 9.39
N THR A 38 -0.40 10.44 10.13
CA THR A 38 0.75 11.21 9.65
C THR A 38 1.96 10.80 10.46
N LEU A 39 2.97 10.24 9.80
CA LEU A 39 4.16 9.68 10.43
C LEU A 39 5.40 10.44 9.95
N HIS A 40 6.17 10.97 10.89
CA HIS A 40 7.44 11.64 10.63
C HIS A 40 8.58 10.70 11.02
N GLY A 41 9.52 10.46 10.12
CA GLY A 41 10.59 9.52 10.43
C GLY A 41 11.67 9.47 9.36
N LYS A 42 12.55 8.48 9.52
CA LYS A 42 13.67 8.24 8.59
C LYS A 42 13.47 6.92 7.86
N ILE A 43 13.77 6.92 6.58
CA ILE A 43 13.79 5.71 5.77
C ILE A 43 14.89 4.78 6.29
N VAL A 44 14.53 3.53 6.58
CA VAL A 44 15.46 2.44 6.89
C VAL A 44 15.82 1.69 5.61
N ARG A 45 14.79 1.24 4.87
CA ARG A 45 14.95 0.55 3.58
C ARG A 45 13.66 0.51 2.80
N MET A 46 13.77 0.27 1.51
CA MET A 46 12.65 0.01 0.60
C MET A 46 12.75 -1.41 0.05
N GLU A 47 11.68 -2.19 0.20
CA GLU A 47 11.54 -3.52 -0.42
C GLU A 47 10.70 -3.38 -1.71
N TRP A 48 11.34 -3.63 -2.85
CA TRP A 48 10.72 -3.57 -4.18
C TRP A 48 10.23 -4.96 -4.59
N ILE A 49 9.08 -5.37 -4.02
CA ILE A 49 8.50 -6.71 -4.25
C ILE A 49 7.06 -6.60 -4.77
N ASN A 50 6.59 -7.63 -5.47
CA ASN A 50 5.21 -7.75 -5.91
C ASN A 50 4.41 -8.60 -4.89
N PRO A 51 3.11 -8.34 -4.72
CA PRO A 51 2.27 -7.32 -5.39
C PRO A 51 2.36 -5.93 -4.75
N HIS A 52 3.00 -5.77 -3.60
CA HIS A 52 3.11 -4.51 -2.86
C HIS A 52 4.55 -4.26 -2.41
N SER A 53 5.06 -3.05 -2.71
CA SER A 53 6.32 -2.61 -2.14
C SER A 53 6.16 -2.21 -0.68
N TRP A 54 7.23 -2.35 0.12
CA TRP A 54 7.22 -1.98 1.53
C TRP A 54 8.32 -0.98 1.84
N LEU A 55 7.93 0.17 2.40
CA LEU A 55 8.84 1.15 2.93
C LEU A 55 8.96 0.96 4.45
N HIS A 56 10.15 0.65 4.93
CA HIS A 56 10.45 0.56 6.36
C HIS A 56 10.99 1.89 6.84
N ILE A 57 10.40 2.44 7.88
CA ILE A 57 10.80 3.72 8.48
C ILE A 57 10.91 3.59 9.98
N ASP A 58 11.79 4.40 10.58
CA ASP A 58 11.84 4.65 12.00
C ASP A 58 11.11 5.97 12.28
N VAL A 59 9.92 5.86 12.86
CA VAL A 59 9.08 7.02 13.23
C VAL A 59 9.61 7.62 14.52
N MET A 60 9.83 8.93 14.52
CA MET A 60 10.29 9.67 15.71
C MET A 60 9.11 9.91 16.64
N ASN A 61 9.28 9.54 17.92
CA ASN A 61 8.34 9.78 19.00
C ASN A 61 8.66 11.12 19.69
N ASP A 62 7.68 11.67 20.42
CA ASP A 62 7.81 12.93 21.14
C ASP A 62 8.90 12.88 22.23
N ASP A 63 9.20 11.70 22.76
CA ASP A 63 10.24 11.46 23.76
C ASP A 63 11.66 11.30 23.17
N GLY A 64 11.80 11.43 21.84
CA GLY A 64 13.06 11.28 21.13
C GLY A 64 13.46 9.84 20.81
N THR A 65 12.67 8.85 21.21
CA THR A 65 12.84 7.45 20.78
C THR A 65 12.29 7.24 19.38
N THR A 66 12.56 6.09 18.78
CA THR A 66 11.99 5.74 17.49
C THR A 66 11.18 4.45 17.57
N THR A 67 10.15 4.37 16.74
CA THR A 67 9.31 3.18 16.57
C THR A 67 9.37 2.73 15.11
N PRO A 68 9.72 1.45 14.85
CA PRO A 68 9.73 0.93 13.48
C PRO A 68 8.32 0.78 12.94
N TRP A 69 8.11 1.22 11.70
CA TRP A 69 6.86 1.10 10.95
C TRP A 69 7.11 0.49 9.57
N MET A 70 6.11 -0.22 9.07
CA MET A 70 6.07 -0.74 7.71
C MET A 70 4.95 -0.06 6.93
N ILE A 71 5.30 0.56 5.82
CA ILE A 71 4.36 1.31 4.97
C ILE A 71 4.19 0.56 3.66
N GLU A 72 2.96 0.09 3.41
CA GLU A 72 2.60 -0.55 2.15
C GLU A 72 2.42 0.50 1.06
N GLY A 73 3.00 0.24 -0.08
CA GLY A 73 2.83 1.03 -1.30
C GLY A 73 2.39 0.19 -2.49
N ALA A 74 2.20 0.82 -3.63
CA ALA A 74 1.88 0.17 -4.88
C ALA A 74 2.98 -0.79 -5.35
N THR A 75 2.74 -1.50 -6.47
CA THR A 75 3.75 -2.36 -7.09
C THR A 75 5.00 -1.56 -7.45
N PRO A 76 6.19 -2.18 -7.51
CA PRO A 76 7.43 -1.51 -7.89
C PRO A 76 7.32 -0.69 -9.18
N ASN A 77 6.73 -1.27 -10.22
CA ASN A 77 6.58 -0.60 -11.52
C ASN A 77 5.67 0.64 -11.43
N THR A 78 4.63 0.60 -10.61
CA THR A 78 3.74 1.75 -10.40
C THR A 78 4.48 2.87 -9.67
N LEU A 79 5.19 2.54 -8.61
CA LEU A 79 5.97 3.53 -7.84
C LEU A 79 7.07 4.17 -8.69
N LEU A 80 7.83 3.38 -9.46
CA LEU A 80 8.88 3.91 -10.35
C LEU A 80 8.32 4.91 -11.37
N ARG A 81 7.15 4.64 -11.96
CA ARG A 81 6.48 5.59 -12.88
C ARG A 81 6.02 6.87 -12.20
N ARG A 82 5.84 6.86 -10.88
CA ARG A 82 5.45 8.01 -10.04
C ARG A 82 6.63 8.75 -9.41
N GLY A 83 7.86 8.43 -9.82
CA GLY A 83 9.06 9.11 -9.36
C GLY A 83 9.71 8.53 -8.10
N PHE A 84 9.24 7.39 -7.59
CA PHE A 84 9.94 6.66 -6.53
C PHE A 84 11.21 6.03 -7.09
N THR A 85 12.29 6.79 -7.14
CA THR A 85 13.60 6.28 -7.51
C THR A 85 14.35 5.77 -6.28
N ARG A 86 15.41 4.97 -6.49
CA ARG A 86 16.26 4.51 -5.38
C ARG A 86 16.90 5.68 -4.64
N GLU A 87 17.17 6.78 -5.33
CA GLU A 87 17.72 8.00 -4.73
C GLU A 87 16.68 8.75 -3.89
N ALA A 88 15.43 8.84 -4.37
CA ALA A 88 14.34 9.52 -3.65
C ALA A 88 14.00 8.81 -2.32
N VAL A 89 14.14 7.47 -2.27
CA VAL A 89 13.82 6.65 -1.08
C VAL A 89 15.08 6.06 -0.43
N LYS A 90 16.16 6.80 -0.45
CA LYS A 90 17.44 6.39 0.14
C LYS A 90 17.35 6.28 1.66
N ALA A 91 17.99 5.24 2.23
CA ALA A 91 18.08 5.10 3.68
C ALA A 91 18.67 6.35 4.36
N GLY A 92 18.11 6.73 5.49
CA GLY A 92 18.47 7.94 6.24
C GLY A 92 17.74 9.21 5.80
N THR A 93 17.00 9.19 4.67
CA THR A 93 16.19 10.35 4.25
C THR A 93 15.05 10.58 5.24
N GLU A 94 14.92 11.80 5.74
CA GLU A 94 13.78 12.22 6.57
C GLU A 94 12.57 12.45 5.67
N ILE A 95 11.42 11.91 6.09
CA ILE A 95 10.19 11.96 5.31
C ILE A 95 8.97 12.12 6.20
N THR A 96 7.87 12.52 5.57
CA THR A 96 6.53 12.40 6.16
C THR A 96 5.70 11.44 5.33
N ILE A 97 5.07 10.47 5.97
CA ILE A 97 4.07 9.57 5.38
C ILE A 97 2.69 10.02 5.81
N VAL A 98 1.79 10.18 4.85
CA VAL A 98 0.34 10.26 5.07
C VAL A 98 -0.27 8.96 4.59
N GLY A 99 -1.11 8.34 5.39
CA GLY A 99 -1.69 7.04 5.05
C GLY A 99 -2.78 6.60 6.02
N TYR A 100 -3.07 5.31 6.03
CA TYR A 100 -4.16 4.72 6.81
C TYR A 100 -3.64 3.58 7.66
N ARG A 101 -4.00 3.57 8.94
CA ARG A 101 -3.48 2.60 9.92
C ARG A 101 -4.04 1.20 9.69
N ALA A 102 -3.26 0.19 10.02
CA ALA A 102 -3.72 -1.19 10.06
C ALA A 102 -4.78 -1.40 11.15
N LYS A 103 -5.86 -2.12 10.81
CA LYS A 103 -6.99 -2.41 11.69
C LYS A 103 -6.61 -3.21 12.94
N ASN A 104 -5.60 -4.07 12.82
CA ASN A 104 -5.12 -4.91 13.93
C ASN A 104 -4.25 -4.17 14.96
N GLY A 105 -4.03 -2.85 14.78
CA GLY A 105 -3.23 -2.02 15.68
C GLY A 105 -1.72 -2.14 15.51
N ALA A 106 -1.23 -2.96 14.59
CA ALA A 106 0.21 -3.05 14.29
C ALA A 106 0.77 -1.70 13.80
N ASN A 107 2.08 -1.52 13.94
CA ASN A 107 2.80 -0.37 13.37
C ASN A 107 2.97 -0.55 11.86
N ARG A 108 1.84 -0.60 11.16
CA ARG A 108 1.71 -0.72 9.71
C ARG A 108 0.69 0.29 9.22
N ALA A 109 0.96 0.83 8.04
CA ALA A 109 0.02 1.69 7.35
C ALA A 109 0.03 1.40 5.84
N ASN A 110 -1.09 1.65 5.16
CA ASN A 110 -1.11 1.80 3.72
C ASN A 110 -0.73 3.26 3.42
N GLY A 111 0.38 3.46 2.72
CA GLY A 111 0.85 4.79 2.37
C GLY A 111 0.03 5.40 1.24
N ARG A 112 -0.50 6.61 1.46
CA ARG A 112 -1.11 7.41 0.42
C ARG A 112 -0.07 8.33 -0.22
N ASP A 113 0.59 9.15 0.60
CA ASP A 113 1.59 10.11 0.16
C ASP A 113 2.90 9.94 0.93
N LEU A 114 4.01 10.09 0.23
CA LEU A 114 5.33 10.31 0.79
C LEU A 114 5.75 11.75 0.47
N ILE A 115 6.09 12.52 1.50
CA ILE A 115 6.55 13.90 1.38
C ILE A 115 8.05 13.92 1.68
N LEU A 116 8.84 14.39 0.72
CA LEU A 116 10.29 14.50 0.79
C LEU A 116 10.71 15.80 1.51
N PRO A 117 11.99 15.94 1.93
CA PRO A 117 12.48 17.14 2.62
C PRO A 117 12.34 18.43 1.83
N ASP A 118 12.33 18.36 0.51
CA ASP A 118 12.14 19.52 -0.38
C ASP A 118 10.67 19.91 -0.55
N GLY A 119 9.74 19.20 0.13
CA GLY A 119 8.30 19.38 0.05
C GLY A 119 7.63 18.67 -1.12
N SER A 120 8.39 17.98 -1.99
CA SER A 120 7.80 17.22 -3.08
C SER A 120 7.00 16.03 -2.54
N ARG A 121 5.87 15.74 -3.20
CA ARG A 121 4.92 14.68 -2.80
C ARG A 121 4.90 13.58 -3.85
N LEU A 122 5.08 12.35 -3.40
CA LEU A 122 5.01 11.15 -4.22
C LEU A 122 3.83 10.28 -3.77
N PHE A 123 2.94 9.95 -4.69
CA PHE A 123 1.74 9.16 -4.40
C PHE A 123 2.03 7.66 -4.37
N MET A 124 1.79 7.01 -3.21
CA MET A 124 2.18 5.62 -2.92
C MET A 124 1.08 4.59 -3.16
N SER A 125 -0.19 4.98 -3.10
CA SER A 125 -1.34 4.05 -3.08
C SER A 125 -1.41 3.16 -4.32
N SER A 126 -1.91 1.93 -4.12
CA SER A 126 -2.19 0.99 -5.21
C SER A 126 -3.51 1.33 -5.90
N PRO A 127 -3.54 1.47 -7.24
CA PRO A 127 -4.79 1.63 -7.96
C PRO A 127 -5.67 0.37 -7.83
N GLY A 128 -6.99 0.55 -7.72
CA GLY A 128 -7.96 -0.54 -7.76
C GLY A 128 -8.01 -1.46 -6.54
N THR A 129 -7.32 -1.12 -5.44
CA THR A 129 -7.34 -1.90 -4.18
C THR A 129 -8.42 -1.45 -3.21
N GLY A 130 -9.15 -0.35 -3.54
CA GLY A 130 -10.09 0.32 -2.62
C GLY A 130 -9.39 1.29 -1.67
N ALA A 131 -8.08 1.49 -1.79
CA ALA A 131 -7.39 2.59 -1.13
C ALA A 131 -7.87 3.93 -1.71
N PRO A 132 -7.98 5.01 -0.90
CA PRO A 132 -8.36 6.32 -1.40
C PRO A 132 -7.46 6.79 -2.54
N GLU A 133 -8.08 7.38 -3.56
CA GLU A 133 -7.39 7.82 -4.78
C GLU A 133 -6.55 9.08 -4.54
N GLU A 134 -5.68 9.38 -5.52
CA GLU A 134 -4.88 10.60 -5.53
C GLU A 134 -5.77 11.84 -5.44
N GLY A 135 -5.48 12.75 -4.50
CA GLY A 135 -6.25 13.96 -4.26
C GLY A 135 -7.47 13.79 -3.34
N ALA A 136 -7.85 12.57 -2.96
CA ALA A 136 -8.84 12.37 -1.92
C ALA A 136 -8.27 12.82 -0.57
N GLU A 137 -8.89 13.80 0.07
CA GLU A 137 -8.53 14.16 1.44
C GLU A 137 -9.02 13.08 2.42
N PRO A 138 -8.24 12.77 3.49
CA PRO A 138 -8.74 11.95 4.57
C PRO A 138 -9.98 12.63 5.15
N GLN A 139 -11.12 11.95 5.17
CA GLN A 139 -12.32 12.47 5.82
C GLN A 139 -12.14 12.27 7.34
N PRO A 140 -12.03 13.33 8.15
CA PRO A 140 -12.12 13.20 9.60
C PRO A 140 -13.56 12.81 9.96
N GLU A 141 -13.70 11.92 10.94
CA GLU A 141 -14.97 11.69 11.61
C GLU A 141 -15.40 12.92 12.41
#